data_8afbd1aea782ea22c5d63f6eb756a868
#
_entry.id   8afbd1aea782ea22c5d63f6eb756a868
#
_cell.length_a   1.000
_cell.length_b   1.000
_cell.length_c   1.000
_cell.angle_alpha   90.00
_cell.angle_beta   90.00
_cell.angle_gamma   90.00
#
_symmetry.space_group_name_H-M   'P 1'
#
loop_
_entity.id
_entity.type
_entity.pdbx_description
1 polymer ?
#
loop_
_entity_poly.entity_id
_entity_poly.type
_entity_poly.pdbx_seq_one_letter_code
_entity_poly.pdbx_strand_id
1 'polypeptide(L)'
;MENLVLKTDKFKESCAIIKSAIDSKNISLYTETLMLCTKENVLYLNITNREYYCKVKFVLDEPVTFKAAVNAKLFLDLITKMTSDIITLETDGRAVHIKGNGSYKIPIIFDNDVMLELPEIRLENITNTMSINSDILQDILIYNSRELQRGIPRQPVQTYYYVDEHGAITFTSGACVNSFNLEKPVRLLLSEKVVKLFKFFRDTDSVKFTMSQDKISNDLIQTRVMFESDVVTLTAILAENNLISTVPVDHIRNIASKNYLYSVVLNRDELSSALDRLMLFNVDKNCGRLEFSDTKLYISDWSGENKEEITIQNDVGIQENYSAILNMNTLNLVLAGCKDEYVTLCFGDSKAFVIKKQNITDVIPEMREN
;
A
#
# COMPACT_ATOMS: atom_id res chain seq x y z
N MET A 1 19.84 -35.26 -14.56
CA MET A 1 18.88 -34.28 -14.05
C MET A 1 19.60 -33.48 -12.99
N GLU A 2 19.68 -32.20 -13.16
CA GLU A 2 20.32 -31.35 -12.14
C GLU A 2 19.32 -31.15 -10.99
N ASN A 3 19.76 -31.41 -9.77
CA ASN A 3 18.94 -31.32 -8.58
C ASN A 3 19.19 -29.98 -7.91
N LEU A 4 18.13 -29.25 -7.64
CA LEU A 4 18.18 -28.00 -6.88
C LEU A 4 17.99 -28.31 -5.40
N VAL A 5 19.05 -28.14 -4.62
CA VAL A 5 19.05 -28.41 -3.16
C VAL A 5 18.92 -27.10 -2.39
N LEU A 6 17.90 -26.98 -1.54
CA LEU A 6 17.48 -25.75 -0.90
C LEU A 6 17.38 -25.94 0.62
N LYS A 7 17.93 -25.00 1.39
CA LYS A 7 17.68 -24.92 2.84
C LYS A 7 16.24 -24.44 3.07
N THR A 8 15.43 -25.30 3.70
CA THR A 8 13.98 -25.15 3.80
C THR A 8 13.56 -23.81 4.41
N ASP A 9 14.14 -23.44 5.54
CA ASP A 9 13.71 -22.22 6.25
C ASP A 9 13.97 -20.94 5.42
N LYS A 10 15.17 -20.80 4.84
CA LYS A 10 15.50 -19.67 3.97
C LYS A 10 14.62 -19.63 2.71
N PHE A 11 14.33 -20.79 2.13
CA PHE A 11 13.49 -20.88 0.95
C PHE A 11 12.03 -20.53 1.26
N LYS A 12 11.53 -20.91 2.45
CA LYS A 12 10.21 -20.50 2.93
C LYS A 12 10.06 -18.99 3.05
N GLU A 13 11.08 -18.26 3.49
CA GLU A 13 11.05 -16.79 3.54
C GLU A 13 10.82 -16.19 2.15
N SER A 14 11.57 -16.64 1.14
CA SER A 14 11.38 -16.20 -0.25
C SER A 14 9.99 -16.60 -0.79
N CYS A 15 9.52 -17.80 -0.45
CA CYS A 15 8.18 -18.27 -0.79
C CYS A 15 7.07 -17.45 -0.11
N ALA A 16 7.26 -17.02 1.14
CA ALA A 16 6.30 -16.18 1.85
C ALA A 16 6.17 -14.78 1.22
N ILE A 17 7.29 -14.20 0.79
CA ILE A 17 7.31 -12.94 0.04
C ILE A 17 6.48 -13.09 -1.24
N ILE A 18 6.85 -14.01 -2.13
CA ILE A 18 6.20 -14.15 -3.43
C ILE A 18 4.73 -14.57 -3.30
N LYS A 19 4.37 -15.40 -2.31
CA LYS A 19 3.00 -15.83 -2.04
C LYS A 19 2.06 -14.65 -1.78
N SER A 20 2.54 -13.64 -1.08
CA SER A 20 1.74 -12.47 -0.77
C SER A 20 1.55 -11.51 -1.94
N ALA A 21 2.23 -11.75 -3.06
CA ALA A 21 2.03 -11.04 -4.32
C ALA A 21 1.06 -11.78 -5.29
N ILE A 22 0.47 -12.91 -4.89
CA ILE A 22 -0.55 -13.59 -5.70
C ILE A 22 -1.86 -12.81 -5.65
N ASP A 23 -2.39 -12.44 -6.81
CA ASP A 23 -3.70 -11.80 -6.94
C ASP A 23 -4.81 -12.84 -7.01
N SER A 24 -5.45 -13.13 -5.88
CA SER A 24 -6.54 -14.11 -5.80
C SER A 24 -7.84 -13.70 -6.50
N LYS A 25 -7.97 -12.43 -6.91
CA LYS A 25 -9.18 -11.88 -7.55
C LYS A 25 -9.14 -11.96 -9.07
N ASN A 26 -7.95 -12.06 -9.65
CA ASN A 26 -7.76 -12.09 -11.09
C ASN A 26 -7.23 -13.45 -11.52
N ILE A 27 -8.14 -14.39 -11.73
CA ILE A 27 -7.82 -15.79 -12.06
C ILE A 27 -7.58 -15.91 -13.57
N SER A 28 -6.36 -16.24 -13.94
CA SER A 28 -5.95 -16.57 -15.30
C SER A 28 -4.74 -17.51 -15.27
N LEU A 29 -4.45 -18.18 -16.37
CA LEU A 29 -3.32 -19.09 -16.45
C LEU A 29 -2.00 -18.41 -16.01
N TYR A 30 -1.79 -17.14 -16.41
CA TYR A 30 -0.59 -16.37 -16.05
C TYR A 30 -0.55 -15.98 -14.56
N THR A 31 -1.71 -15.57 -13.98
CA THR A 31 -1.77 -15.10 -12.60
C THR A 31 -1.74 -16.22 -11.57
N GLU A 32 -2.05 -17.46 -12.00
CA GLU A 32 -1.96 -18.66 -11.17
C GLU A 32 -0.60 -19.37 -11.28
N THR A 33 0.28 -18.90 -12.17
CA THR A 33 1.57 -19.52 -12.43
C THR A 33 2.68 -18.87 -11.62
N LEU A 34 3.47 -19.70 -10.95
CA LEU A 34 4.80 -19.38 -10.42
C LEU A 34 5.83 -19.91 -11.42
N MET A 35 6.67 -19.04 -11.95
CA MET A 35 7.82 -19.44 -12.73
C MET A 35 9.07 -19.47 -11.85
N LEU A 36 9.71 -20.62 -11.82
CA LEU A 36 10.99 -20.87 -11.19
C LEU A 36 12.05 -20.92 -12.30
N CYS A 37 13.08 -20.10 -12.23
CA CYS A 37 14.19 -20.17 -13.16
C CYS A 37 15.49 -19.80 -12.49
N THR A 38 16.56 -20.48 -12.82
CA THR A 38 17.90 -20.16 -12.35
C THR A 38 18.69 -19.38 -13.39
N LYS A 39 19.51 -18.48 -12.92
CA LYS A 39 20.56 -17.82 -13.70
C LYS A 39 21.78 -17.70 -12.81
N GLU A 40 22.89 -18.28 -13.28
CA GLU A 40 24.09 -18.39 -12.45
C GLU A 40 23.78 -19.12 -11.13
N ASN A 41 24.12 -18.53 -9.97
CA ASN A 41 23.86 -19.08 -8.65
C ASN A 41 22.59 -18.47 -8.01
N VAL A 42 21.64 -17.95 -8.79
CA VAL A 42 20.40 -17.36 -8.24
C VAL A 42 19.18 -18.07 -8.82
N LEU A 43 18.31 -18.54 -7.93
CA LEU A 43 16.96 -18.98 -8.26
C LEU A 43 16.00 -17.78 -8.17
N TYR A 44 15.29 -17.53 -9.25
CA TYR A 44 14.26 -16.52 -9.35
C TYR A 44 12.87 -17.15 -9.22
N LEU A 45 12.08 -16.63 -8.31
CA LEU A 45 10.65 -16.92 -8.18
C LEU A 45 9.90 -15.74 -8.80
N ASN A 46 9.13 -15.99 -9.85
CA ASN A 46 8.48 -14.92 -10.61
C ASN A 46 6.98 -15.14 -10.68
N ILE A 47 6.21 -14.08 -10.49
CA ILE A 47 4.77 -14.03 -10.70
C ILE A 47 4.36 -12.73 -11.38
N THR A 48 3.18 -12.72 -11.99
CA THR A 48 2.59 -11.52 -12.60
C THR A 48 1.07 -11.50 -12.43
N ASN A 49 0.49 -10.31 -12.45
CA ASN A 49 -0.96 -10.14 -12.53
C ASN A 49 -1.38 -9.18 -13.67
N ARG A 50 -0.52 -8.94 -14.66
CA ARG A 50 -0.64 -7.99 -15.77
C ARG A 50 -0.40 -6.52 -15.40
N GLU A 51 -0.70 -6.08 -14.17
CA GLU A 51 -0.37 -4.73 -13.68
C GLU A 51 1.06 -4.67 -13.14
N TYR A 52 1.52 -5.77 -12.55
CA TYR A 52 2.88 -5.89 -12.04
C TYR A 52 3.52 -7.23 -12.37
N TYR A 53 4.83 -7.22 -12.32
CA TYR A 53 5.70 -8.40 -12.35
C TYR A 53 6.58 -8.37 -11.10
N CYS A 54 6.49 -9.41 -10.28
CA CYS A 54 7.27 -9.53 -9.05
C CYS A 54 8.27 -10.68 -9.20
N LYS A 55 9.52 -10.38 -8.87
CA LYS A 55 10.66 -11.30 -8.92
C LYS A 55 11.32 -11.35 -7.55
N VAL A 56 11.41 -12.53 -6.94
CA VAL A 56 12.14 -12.76 -5.69
C VAL A 56 13.41 -13.56 -6.01
N LYS A 57 14.55 -13.10 -5.49
CA LYS A 57 15.87 -13.71 -5.67
C LYS A 57 16.18 -14.61 -4.47
N PHE A 58 16.59 -15.82 -4.75
CA PHE A 58 17.12 -16.76 -3.75
C PHE A 58 18.52 -17.20 -4.18
N VAL A 59 19.54 -16.92 -3.36
CA VAL A 59 20.93 -17.27 -3.67
C VAL A 59 21.16 -18.74 -3.38
N LEU A 60 21.73 -19.43 -4.36
CA LEU A 60 22.12 -20.85 -4.30
C LEU A 60 23.56 -21.00 -3.87
N ASP A 61 23.88 -22.08 -3.20
CA ASP A 61 25.26 -22.42 -2.82
C ASP A 61 26.10 -22.77 -4.07
N GLU A 62 25.48 -23.37 -5.11
CA GLU A 62 26.13 -23.73 -6.38
C GLU A 62 25.26 -23.36 -7.59
N PRO A 63 25.86 -23.07 -8.76
CA PRO A 63 25.11 -22.84 -9.98
C PRO A 63 24.41 -24.13 -10.45
N VAL A 64 23.10 -24.04 -10.71
CA VAL A 64 22.28 -25.16 -11.22
C VAL A 64 21.37 -24.63 -12.32
N THR A 65 21.15 -25.43 -13.37
CA THR A 65 20.19 -25.08 -14.42
C THR A 65 18.82 -25.66 -14.07
N PHE A 66 17.86 -24.80 -13.77
CA PHE A 66 16.49 -25.20 -13.45
C PHE A 66 15.48 -24.22 -14.04
N LYS A 67 14.42 -24.76 -14.67
CA LYS A 67 13.30 -23.94 -15.16
C LYS A 67 12.00 -24.74 -15.04
N ALA A 68 10.97 -24.14 -14.43
CA ALA A 68 9.65 -24.76 -14.31
C ALA A 68 8.58 -23.69 -14.12
N ALA A 69 7.41 -23.91 -14.73
CA ALA A 69 6.20 -23.14 -14.52
C ALA A 69 5.19 -24.03 -13.79
N VAL A 70 4.78 -23.68 -12.58
CA VAL A 70 3.92 -24.50 -11.72
C VAL A 70 2.74 -23.71 -11.17
N ASN A 71 1.69 -24.40 -10.70
CA ASN A 71 0.62 -23.72 -9.98
C ASN A 71 1.18 -23.05 -8.70
N ALA A 72 1.10 -21.72 -8.65
CA ALA A 72 1.71 -20.92 -7.61
C ALA A 72 1.17 -21.28 -6.22
N LYS A 73 -0.15 -21.35 -6.08
CA LYS A 73 -0.79 -21.64 -4.80
C LYS A 73 -0.39 -23.02 -4.28
N LEU A 74 -0.51 -24.03 -5.13
CA LEU A 74 -0.19 -25.41 -4.74
C LEU A 74 1.28 -25.55 -4.32
N PHE A 75 2.22 -25.01 -5.13
CA PHE A 75 3.65 -25.06 -4.84
C PHE A 75 3.98 -24.36 -3.53
N LEU A 76 3.55 -23.10 -3.38
CA LEU A 76 3.88 -22.28 -2.22
C LEU A 76 3.23 -22.80 -0.93
N ASP A 77 1.99 -23.31 -1.01
CA ASP A 77 1.32 -23.93 0.13
C ASP A 77 2.04 -25.22 0.58
N LEU A 78 2.52 -26.02 -0.37
CA LEU A 78 3.31 -27.22 -0.08
C LEU A 78 4.64 -26.86 0.60
N ILE A 79 5.42 -25.94 0.01
CA ILE A 79 6.71 -25.52 0.58
C ILE A 79 6.53 -24.93 1.99
N THR A 80 5.50 -24.14 2.22
CA THR A 80 5.21 -23.54 3.54
C THR A 80 5.00 -24.63 4.62
N LYS A 81 4.47 -25.81 4.25
CA LYS A 81 4.19 -26.92 5.17
C LYS A 81 5.35 -27.90 5.34
N MET A 82 6.43 -27.76 4.60
CA MET A 82 7.62 -28.62 4.76
C MET A 82 8.29 -28.35 6.11
N THR A 83 8.80 -29.42 6.76
CA THR A 83 9.51 -29.34 8.05
C THR A 83 10.88 -30.00 8.00
N SER A 84 11.26 -30.62 6.86
CA SER A 84 12.62 -31.11 6.63
C SER A 84 13.62 -29.98 6.52
N ASP A 85 14.85 -30.18 6.95
CA ASP A 85 15.91 -29.16 6.88
C ASP A 85 16.26 -28.77 5.45
N ILE A 86 16.11 -29.73 4.53
CA ILE A 86 16.46 -29.61 3.11
C ILE A 86 15.29 -30.02 2.25
N ILE A 87 15.07 -29.27 1.17
CA ILE A 87 14.16 -29.59 0.07
C ILE A 87 14.98 -29.76 -1.20
N THR A 88 14.67 -30.80 -1.96
CA THR A 88 15.25 -31.01 -3.29
C THR A 88 14.16 -30.86 -4.35
N LEU A 89 14.43 -30.05 -5.37
CA LEU A 89 13.58 -29.90 -6.55
C LEU A 89 14.29 -30.54 -7.77
N GLU A 90 13.58 -31.40 -8.47
CA GLU A 90 14.01 -32.03 -9.73
C GLU A 90 12.93 -31.84 -10.79
N THR A 91 13.29 -31.82 -12.06
CA THR A 91 12.29 -31.78 -13.14
C THR A 91 12.54 -32.88 -14.17
N ASP A 92 11.48 -33.53 -14.61
CA ASP A 92 11.46 -34.49 -15.72
C ASP A 92 10.98 -33.85 -17.05
N GLY A 93 10.84 -32.49 -17.06
CA GLY A 93 10.30 -31.73 -18.19
C GLY A 93 8.77 -31.71 -18.26
N ARG A 94 8.05 -32.53 -17.47
CA ARG A 94 6.58 -32.56 -17.38
C ARG A 94 6.07 -32.22 -16.00
N ALA A 95 6.90 -32.42 -14.99
CA ALA A 95 6.56 -32.14 -13.60
C ALA A 95 7.79 -31.75 -12.80
N VAL A 96 7.55 -31.03 -11.72
CA VAL A 96 8.52 -30.79 -10.64
C VAL A 96 8.32 -31.83 -9.56
N HIS A 97 9.37 -32.59 -9.29
CA HIS A 97 9.45 -33.56 -8.19
C HIS A 97 10.09 -32.86 -6.99
N ILE A 98 9.40 -32.90 -5.86
CA ILE A 98 9.82 -32.23 -4.63
C ILE A 98 10.05 -33.30 -3.57
N LYS A 99 11.27 -33.38 -3.02
CA LYS A 99 11.65 -34.30 -1.95
C LYS A 99 11.93 -33.49 -0.67
N GLY A 100 11.45 -33.98 0.45
CA GLY A 100 11.61 -33.38 1.79
C GLY A 100 11.02 -34.29 2.83
N ASN A 101 9.94 -33.93 3.52
CA ASN A 101 9.21 -34.79 4.43
C ASN A 101 8.56 -36.01 3.71
N GLY A 102 8.49 -35.94 2.41
CA GLY A 102 7.95 -36.96 1.52
C GLY A 102 8.37 -36.70 0.09
N SER A 103 7.71 -37.37 -0.87
CA SER A 103 7.91 -37.15 -2.29
C SER A 103 6.62 -36.65 -2.92
N TYR A 104 6.68 -35.51 -3.59
CA TYR A 104 5.52 -34.84 -4.18
C TYR A 104 5.81 -34.55 -5.65
N LYS A 105 4.74 -34.51 -6.46
CA LYS A 105 4.81 -34.22 -7.88
C LYS A 105 3.82 -33.11 -8.24
N ILE A 106 4.32 -32.01 -8.82
CA ILE A 106 3.52 -30.90 -9.30
C ILE A 106 3.68 -30.81 -10.83
N PRO A 107 2.59 -30.88 -11.61
CA PRO A 107 2.67 -30.75 -13.06
C PRO A 107 3.22 -29.39 -13.48
N ILE A 108 4.04 -29.38 -14.54
CA ILE A 108 4.45 -28.16 -15.22
C ILE A 108 3.28 -27.67 -16.10
N ILE A 109 3.10 -26.36 -16.11
CA ILE A 109 2.06 -25.71 -16.91
C ILE A 109 2.59 -25.44 -18.32
N PHE A 110 1.82 -25.83 -19.31
CA PHE A 110 2.12 -25.62 -20.74
C PHE A 110 1.03 -24.76 -21.38
N ASP A 111 1.44 -24.01 -22.37
CA ASP A 111 0.57 -23.33 -23.33
C ASP A 111 0.98 -23.79 -24.74
N ASN A 112 0.04 -24.44 -25.47
CA ASN A 112 0.29 -25.01 -26.79
C ASN A 112 1.57 -25.88 -26.87
N ASP A 113 1.72 -26.83 -25.96
CA ASP A 113 2.87 -27.77 -25.83
C ASP A 113 4.23 -27.12 -25.51
N VAL A 114 4.25 -25.81 -25.26
CA VAL A 114 5.43 -25.09 -24.77
C VAL A 114 5.26 -24.76 -23.31
N MET A 115 6.30 -24.94 -22.49
CA MET A 115 6.23 -24.54 -21.08
C MET A 115 5.86 -23.06 -20.99
N LEU A 116 4.85 -22.75 -20.18
CA LEU A 116 4.34 -21.39 -20.02
C LEU A 116 5.46 -20.44 -19.57
N GLU A 117 5.58 -19.31 -20.26
CA GLU A 117 6.44 -18.21 -19.87
C GLU A 117 5.59 -17.02 -19.39
N LEU A 118 5.98 -16.42 -18.26
CA LEU A 118 5.30 -15.23 -17.76
C LEU A 118 5.75 -14.00 -18.56
N PRO A 119 4.81 -13.15 -19.02
CA PRO A 119 5.16 -11.91 -19.70
C PRO A 119 5.84 -10.95 -18.70
N GLU A 120 7.12 -10.69 -18.93
CA GLU A 120 7.90 -9.74 -18.14
C GLU A 120 7.59 -8.31 -18.55
N ILE A 121 7.36 -7.44 -17.57
CA ILE A 121 7.23 -6.00 -17.80
C ILE A 121 8.64 -5.41 -17.89
N ARG A 122 9.04 -5.00 -19.10
CA ARG A 122 10.37 -4.41 -19.36
C ARG A 122 10.28 -2.90 -19.40
N LEU A 123 11.32 -2.23 -18.92
CA LEU A 123 11.52 -0.79 -19.05
C LEU A 123 12.48 -0.55 -20.23
N GLU A 124 12.05 0.20 -21.24
CA GLU A 124 12.85 0.43 -22.45
C GLU A 124 13.43 1.85 -22.48
N ASN A 125 12.58 2.88 -22.35
CA ASN A 125 13.00 4.26 -22.38
C ASN A 125 13.09 4.83 -20.95
N ILE A 126 14.20 4.58 -20.29
CA ILE A 126 14.43 5.02 -18.91
C ILE A 126 14.52 6.54 -18.88
N THR A 127 13.62 7.16 -18.11
CA THR A 127 13.54 8.61 -17.94
C THR A 127 14.05 9.06 -16.57
N ASN A 128 14.01 8.18 -15.58
CA ASN A 128 14.42 8.51 -14.22
C ASN A 128 14.99 7.28 -13.50
N THR A 129 16.04 7.51 -12.70
CA THR A 129 16.60 6.52 -11.76
C THR A 129 17.09 7.25 -10.53
N MET A 130 16.69 6.77 -9.34
CA MET A 130 17.09 7.32 -8.03
C MET A 130 17.02 6.25 -6.96
N SER A 131 17.54 6.56 -5.78
CA SER A 131 17.34 5.76 -4.56
C SER A 131 16.20 6.35 -3.75
N ILE A 132 15.32 5.51 -3.21
CA ILE A 132 14.23 5.89 -2.32
C ILE A 132 14.46 5.21 -0.98
N ASN A 133 14.38 5.97 0.12
CA ASN A 133 14.37 5.36 1.45
C ASN A 133 13.14 4.47 1.59
N SER A 134 13.34 3.25 2.10
CA SER A 134 12.26 2.27 2.25
C SER A 134 11.15 2.75 3.19
N ASP A 135 11.48 3.56 4.20
CA ASP A 135 10.49 4.15 5.12
C ASP A 135 9.42 4.95 4.38
N ILE A 136 9.79 5.66 3.30
CA ILE A 136 8.84 6.38 2.45
C ILE A 136 7.80 5.41 1.86
N LEU A 137 8.25 4.26 1.36
CA LEU A 137 7.34 3.26 0.80
C LEU A 137 6.44 2.64 1.88
N GLN A 138 6.99 2.42 3.10
CA GLN A 138 6.22 1.92 4.24
C GLN A 138 5.19 2.96 4.71
N ASP A 139 5.54 4.23 4.76
CA ASP A 139 4.63 5.30 5.14
C ASP A 139 3.49 5.44 4.12
N ILE A 140 3.77 5.37 2.82
CA ILE A 140 2.73 5.33 1.77
C ILE A 140 1.79 4.13 2.00
N LEU A 141 2.36 2.95 2.24
CA LEU A 141 1.58 1.73 2.50
C LEU A 141 0.69 1.86 3.75
N ILE A 142 1.21 2.43 4.83
CA ILE A 142 0.52 2.48 6.12
C ILE A 142 -0.49 3.62 6.18
N TYR A 143 -0.08 4.84 5.85
CA TYR A 143 -0.90 6.03 6.08
C TYR A 143 -1.82 6.33 4.91
N ASN A 144 -1.30 6.34 3.69
CA ASN A 144 -2.11 6.67 2.53
C ASN A 144 -3.17 5.59 2.23
N SER A 145 -2.90 4.29 2.52
CA SER A 145 -3.91 3.23 2.33
C SER A 145 -5.14 3.39 3.23
N ARG A 146 -4.99 4.03 4.39
CA ARG A 146 -6.12 4.27 5.31
C ARG A 146 -7.13 5.24 4.73
N GLU A 147 -6.70 6.26 3.99
CA GLU A 147 -7.63 7.19 3.34
C GLU A 147 -8.53 6.48 2.34
N LEU A 148 -8.01 5.54 1.57
CA LEU A 148 -8.83 4.78 0.61
C LEU A 148 -9.89 3.89 1.29
N GLN A 149 -9.73 3.58 2.58
CA GLN A 149 -10.70 2.82 3.38
C GLN A 149 -11.79 3.70 4.01
N ARG A 150 -11.58 5.04 4.04
CA ARG A 150 -12.50 5.99 4.71
C ARG A 150 -13.73 6.36 3.90
N GLY A 151 -13.68 6.20 2.59
CA GLY A 151 -14.75 6.65 1.71
C GLY A 151 -14.95 5.79 0.47
N ILE A 152 -16.08 6.00 -0.19
CA ILE A 152 -16.38 5.35 -1.46
C ILE A 152 -15.83 6.23 -2.59
N PRO A 153 -14.94 5.72 -3.44
CA PRO A 153 -14.44 6.48 -4.58
C PRO A 153 -15.58 6.88 -5.53
N ARG A 154 -15.63 8.17 -5.87
CA ARG A 154 -16.61 8.72 -6.82
C ARG A 154 -16.02 8.92 -8.22
N GLN A 155 -14.71 8.94 -8.31
CA GLN A 155 -13.94 9.12 -9.54
C GLN A 155 -12.84 8.05 -9.62
N PRO A 156 -12.48 7.56 -10.80
CA PRO A 156 -11.43 6.54 -10.97
C PRO A 156 -10.10 6.91 -10.28
N VAL A 157 -9.70 8.17 -10.36
CA VAL A 157 -8.43 8.66 -9.78
C VAL A 157 -8.37 8.50 -8.25
N GLN A 158 -9.51 8.44 -7.57
CA GLN A 158 -9.60 8.24 -6.11
C GLN A 158 -9.27 6.80 -5.66
N THR A 159 -9.02 5.88 -6.59
CA THR A 159 -8.55 4.53 -6.29
C THR A 159 -7.04 4.38 -6.37
N TYR A 160 -6.33 5.47 -6.65
CA TYR A 160 -4.89 5.50 -6.85
C TYR A 160 -4.19 6.33 -5.77
N TYR A 161 -2.90 6.06 -5.62
CA TYR A 161 -1.95 6.83 -4.82
C TYR A 161 -1.20 7.75 -5.76
N TYR A 162 -1.46 9.05 -5.65
CA TYR A 162 -0.65 10.05 -6.35
C TYR A 162 0.67 10.23 -5.61
N VAL A 163 1.78 10.18 -6.35
CA VAL A 163 3.13 10.39 -5.79
C VAL A 163 3.88 11.36 -6.70
N ASP A 164 4.46 12.39 -6.10
CA ASP A 164 5.42 13.27 -6.76
C ASP A 164 6.68 13.48 -5.90
N GLU A 165 7.57 14.35 -6.32
CA GLU A 165 8.82 14.64 -5.62
C GLU A 165 8.63 15.25 -4.22
N HIS A 166 7.44 15.77 -3.91
CA HIS A 166 7.13 16.43 -2.64
C HIS A 166 6.27 15.59 -1.69
N GLY A 167 5.84 14.41 -2.13
CA GLY A 167 5.05 13.54 -1.26
C GLY A 167 4.08 12.63 -1.98
N ALA A 168 3.25 11.97 -1.18
CA ALA A 168 2.16 11.12 -1.64
C ALA A 168 0.81 11.67 -1.16
N ILE A 169 -0.20 11.59 -2.01
CA ILE A 169 -1.57 12.01 -1.73
C ILE A 169 -2.53 10.88 -2.08
N THR A 170 -3.44 10.59 -1.16
CA THR A 170 -4.64 9.79 -1.41
C THR A 170 -5.85 10.59 -0.94
N PHE A 171 -6.97 10.47 -1.63
CA PHE A 171 -8.17 11.20 -1.30
C PHE A 171 -9.43 10.43 -1.72
N THR A 172 -10.46 10.54 -0.90
CA THR A 172 -11.81 10.03 -1.17
C THR A 172 -12.85 11.08 -0.77
N SER A 173 -13.39 11.00 0.43
CA SER A 173 -14.17 12.08 1.05
C SER A 173 -13.29 13.11 1.76
N GLY A 174 -12.17 12.68 2.32
CA GLY A 174 -11.10 13.48 2.86
C GLY A 174 -9.83 13.32 2.05
N ALA A 175 -8.66 13.56 2.69
CA ALA A 175 -7.36 13.32 2.08
C ALA A 175 -6.30 12.94 3.13
N CYS A 176 -5.29 12.19 2.70
CA CYS A 176 -4.06 11.98 3.43
C CYS A 176 -2.90 12.49 2.59
N VAL A 177 -2.14 13.42 3.14
CA VAL A 177 -0.93 13.98 2.54
C VAL A 177 0.27 13.47 3.33
N ASN A 178 1.13 12.71 2.69
CA ASN A 178 2.41 12.26 3.24
C ASN A 178 3.51 13.09 2.57
N SER A 179 4.21 13.91 3.34
CA SER A 179 5.23 14.85 2.84
C SER A 179 6.62 14.24 2.96
N PHE A 180 7.33 14.17 1.84
CA PHE A 180 8.73 13.76 1.75
C PHE A 180 9.38 14.47 0.55
N ASN A 181 10.69 14.33 0.36
CA ASN A 181 11.37 14.86 -0.80
C ASN A 181 12.10 13.73 -1.52
N LEU A 182 11.85 13.60 -2.82
CA LEU A 182 12.63 12.74 -3.70
C LEU A 182 13.70 13.57 -4.42
N GLU A 183 14.80 12.92 -4.78
CA GLU A 183 15.93 13.58 -5.44
C GLU A 183 15.59 14.13 -6.84
N LYS A 184 14.60 13.53 -7.50
CA LYS A 184 14.23 13.89 -8.87
C LYS A 184 12.71 14.01 -9.03
N PRO A 185 12.26 14.90 -9.94
CA PRO A 185 10.84 15.05 -10.18
C PRO A 185 10.22 13.77 -10.76
N VAL A 186 9.07 13.40 -10.22
CA VAL A 186 8.23 12.29 -10.67
C VAL A 186 6.76 12.68 -10.60
N ARG A 187 5.92 12.01 -11.37
CA ARG A 187 4.46 12.06 -11.23
C ARG A 187 3.89 10.69 -11.52
N LEU A 188 3.35 10.04 -10.51
CA LEU A 188 2.93 8.65 -10.57
C LEU A 188 1.51 8.48 -10.02
N LEU A 189 0.74 7.57 -10.62
CA LEU A 189 -0.48 7.01 -10.04
C LEU A 189 -0.26 5.52 -9.82
N LEU A 190 -0.02 5.16 -8.56
CA LEU A 190 0.19 3.77 -8.15
C LEU A 190 -1.15 3.14 -7.78
N SER A 191 -1.40 1.91 -8.25
CA SER A 191 -2.58 1.16 -7.85
C SER A 191 -2.42 0.59 -6.44
N GLU A 192 -3.54 0.31 -5.77
CA GLU A 192 -3.54 -0.35 -4.46
C GLU A 192 -2.79 -1.69 -4.47
N LYS A 193 -2.87 -2.44 -5.58
CA LYS A 193 -2.17 -3.72 -5.74
C LYS A 193 -0.66 -3.55 -5.68
N VAL A 194 -0.13 -2.52 -6.33
CA VAL A 194 1.31 -2.20 -6.33
C VAL A 194 1.76 -1.73 -4.95
N VAL A 195 1.02 -0.79 -4.35
CA VAL A 195 1.37 -0.25 -3.01
C VAL A 195 1.35 -1.32 -1.93
N LYS A 196 0.44 -2.28 -1.97
CA LYS A 196 0.42 -3.42 -1.03
C LYS A 196 1.69 -4.27 -1.06
N LEU A 197 2.44 -4.23 -2.16
CA LEU A 197 3.71 -4.95 -2.31
C LEU A 197 4.92 -4.19 -1.75
N PHE A 198 4.77 -2.92 -1.36
CA PHE A 198 5.83 -2.15 -0.72
C PHE A 198 6.29 -2.76 0.61
N LYS A 199 5.45 -3.57 1.26
CA LYS A 199 5.85 -4.37 2.43
C LYS A 199 7.08 -5.26 2.20
N PHE A 200 7.41 -5.61 0.95
CA PHE A 200 8.58 -6.41 0.61
C PHE A 200 9.91 -5.67 0.80
N PHE A 201 9.84 -4.36 0.90
CA PHE A 201 11.00 -3.49 1.07
C PHE A 201 11.18 -3.02 2.52
N ARG A 202 10.45 -3.61 3.50
CA ARG A 202 10.50 -3.19 4.91
C ARG A 202 11.89 -3.32 5.52
N ASP A 203 12.59 -4.40 5.19
CA ASP A 203 13.85 -4.78 5.81
C ASP A 203 15.06 -4.32 4.97
N THR A 204 14.87 -3.28 4.16
CA THR A 204 15.94 -2.66 3.35
C THR A 204 16.06 -1.19 3.71
N ASP A 205 17.26 -0.63 3.70
CA ASP A 205 17.47 0.81 3.97
C ASP A 205 17.00 1.66 2.78
N SER A 206 17.27 1.19 1.57
CA SER A 206 16.94 1.91 0.35
C SER A 206 16.53 0.98 -0.78
N VAL A 207 15.72 1.51 -1.68
CA VAL A 207 15.17 0.83 -2.85
C VAL A 207 15.56 1.61 -4.08
N LYS A 208 16.18 0.94 -5.05
CA LYS A 208 16.43 1.55 -6.35
C LYS A 208 15.13 1.68 -7.11
N PHE A 209 14.77 2.91 -7.43
CA PHE A 209 13.62 3.25 -8.25
C PHE A 209 14.08 3.56 -9.68
N THR A 210 13.38 3.00 -10.67
CA THR A 210 13.58 3.30 -12.08
C THR A 210 12.24 3.52 -12.75
N MET A 211 12.13 4.56 -13.57
CA MET A 211 10.93 4.87 -14.36
C MET A 211 11.27 4.90 -15.85
N SER A 212 10.37 4.37 -16.65
CA SER A 212 10.40 4.50 -18.10
C SER A 212 9.10 5.06 -18.65
N GLN A 213 9.20 5.71 -19.81
CA GLN A 213 8.06 6.17 -20.59
C GLN A 213 8.16 5.52 -21.98
N ASP A 214 7.44 4.41 -22.14
CA ASP A 214 7.56 3.56 -23.29
C ASP A 214 6.43 3.85 -24.29
N LYS A 215 6.80 4.10 -25.53
CA LYS A 215 5.82 4.36 -26.60
C LYS A 215 5.20 3.05 -27.05
N ILE A 216 3.91 2.85 -26.77
CA ILE A 216 3.15 1.66 -27.16
C ILE A 216 2.55 1.81 -28.57
N SER A 217 2.10 3.02 -28.90
CA SER A 217 1.59 3.40 -30.21
C SER A 217 1.88 4.88 -30.50
N ASN A 218 1.46 5.40 -31.65
CA ASN A 218 1.74 6.79 -32.01
C ASN A 218 1.24 7.81 -30.97
N ASP A 219 0.15 7.52 -30.28
CA ASP A 219 -0.50 8.43 -29.34
C ASP A 219 -0.51 7.92 -27.88
N LEU A 220 0.03 6.71 -27.62
CA LEU A 220 0.00 6.11 -26.31
C LEU A 220 1.40 5.95 -25.74
N ILE A 221 1.67 6.70 -24.66
CA ILE A 221 2.87 6.53 -23.82
C ILE A 221 2.43 5.84 -22.53
N GLN A 222 3.06 4.71 -22.24
CA GLN A 222 2.84 3.97 -21.01
C GLN A 222 3.99 4.20 -20.04
N THR A 223 3.68 4.66 -18.85
CA THR A 223 4.66 4.79 -17.77
C THR A 223 4.80 3.44 -17.07
N ARG A 224 6.03 3.00 -16.89
CA ARG A 224 6.38 1.81 -16.11
C ARG A 224 7.39 2.19 -15.05
N VAL A 225 7.30 1.51 -13.91
CA VAL A 225 8.21 1.73 -12.78
C VAL A 225 8.77 0.41 -12.29
N MET A 226 9.97 0.47 -11.75
CA MET A 226 10.63 -0.67 -11.12
C MET A 226 11.18 -0.23 -9.77
N PHE A 227 10.86 -1.01 -8.74
CA PHE A 227 11.42 -0.92 -7.41
C PHE A 227 12.29 -2.16 -7.20
N GLU A 228 13.55 -1.96 -6.88
CA GLU A 228 14.52 -3.05 -6.77
C GLU A 228 15.32 -2.97 -5.48
N SER A 229 15.39 -4.10 -4.77
CA SER A 229 16.32 -4.37 -3.67
C SER A 229 17.18 -5.59 -4.02
N ASP A 230 18.05 -5.97 -3.11
CA ASP A 230 18.88 -7.17 -3.29
C ASP A 230 18.04 -8.46 -3.40
N VAL A 231 16.87 -8.50 -2.75
CA VAL A 231 16.01 -9.67 -2.67
C VAL A 231 14.83 -9.60 -3.62
N VAL A 232 14.23 -8.42 -3.83
CA VAL A 232 12.97 -8.27 -4.56
C VAL A 232 13.10 -7.25 -5.68
N THR A 233 12.54 -7.59 -6.83
CA THR A 233 12.28 -6.64 -7.92
C THR A 233 10.77 -6.63 -8.19
N LEU A 234 10.16 -5.47 -8.07
CA LEU A 234 8.76 -5.20 -8.39
C LEU A 234 8.70 -4.23 -9.57
N THR A 235 8.20 -4.70 -10.71
CA THR A 235 7.97 -3.85 -11.89
C THR A 235 6.47 -3.67 -12.08
N ALA A 236 6.01 -2.46 -12.35
CA ALA A 236 4.59 -2.17 -12.52
C ALA A 236 4.31 -1.27 -13.72
N ILE A 237 3.14 -1.48 -14.31
CA ILE A 237 2.53 -0.60 -15.31
C ILE A 237 1.65 0.38 -14.55
N LEU A 238 1.82 1.68 -14.82
CA LEU A 238 1.03 2.71 -14.16
C LEU A 238 -0.24 3.05 -14.96
N ALA A 239 -1.18 3.70 -14.26
CA ALA A 239 -2.36 4.26 -14.89
C ALA A 239 -1.99 5.30 -15.97
N GLU A 240 -2.91 5.55 -16.88
CA GLU A 240 -2.72 6.51 -17.97
C GLU A 240 -2.44 7.94 -17.46
N ASN A 241 -1.55 8.63 -18.15
CA ASN A 241 -1.11 9.98 -17.76
C ASN A 241 -2.25 11.01 -17.74
N ASN A 242 -3.33 10.82 -18.49
CA ASN A 242 -4.50 11.69 -18.48
C ASN A 242 -5.20 11.75 -17.11
N LEU A 243 -5.17 10.66 -16.32
CA LEU A 243 -5.73 10.63 -14.97
C LEU A 243 -4.91 11.46 -13.98
N ILE A 244 -3.60 11.60 -14.17
CA ILE A 244 -2.73 12.39 -13.28
C ILE A 244 -3.20 13.84 -13.19
N SER A 245 -3.60 14.44 -14.32
CA SER A 245 -4.06 15.83 -14.37
C SER A 245 -5.40 16.08 -13.66
N THR A 246 -6.13 15.02 -13.32
CA THR A 246 -7.41 15.13 -12.60
C THR A 246 -7.25 15.12 -11.08
N VAL A 247 -6.04 14.87 -10.55
CA VAL A 247 -5.76 14.94 -9.11
C VAL A 247 -5.69 16.41 -8.67
N PRO A 248 -6.50 16.86 -7.70
CA PRO A 248 -6.51 18.24 -7.24
C PRO A 248 -5.38 18.52 -6.23
N VAL A 249 -4.11 18.29 -6.66
CA VAL A 249 -2.92 18.32 -5.80
C VAL A 249 -2.79 19.63 -5.04
N ASP A 250 -2.83 20.76 -5.76
CA ASP A 250 -2.63 22.10 -5.16
C ASP A 250 -3.73 22.41 -4.14
N HIS A 251 -4.97 22.06 -4.47
CA HIS A 251 -6.10 22.26 -3.56
C HIS A 251 -5.93 21.46 -2.25
N ILE A 252 -5.58 20.18 -2.35
CA ILE A 252 -5.38 19.31 -1.18
C ILE A 252 -4.20 19.82 -0.35
N ARG A 253 -3.06 20.13 -0.97
CA ARG A 253 -1.88 20.66 -0.27
C ARG A 253 -2.15 21.99 0.41
N ASN A 254 -2.88 22.89 -0.25
CA ASN A 254 -3.26 24.17 0.34
C ASN A 254 -4.10 23.99 1.61
N ILE A 255 -5.07 23.06 1.61
CA ILE A 255 -5.83 22.72 2.82
C ILE A 255 -4.92 22.13 3.89
N ALA A 256 -4.08 21.15 3.54
CA ALA A 256 -3.21 20.47 4.50
C ALA A 256 -2.16 21.38 5.15
N SER A 257 -1.65 22.37 4.41
CA SER A 257 -0.59 23.30 4.87
C SER A 257 -1.10 24.60 5.48
N LYS A 258 -2.40 24.89 5.37
CA LYS A 258 -2.99 26.13 5.85
C LYS A 258 -2.75 26.34 7.35
N ASN A 259 -2.59 27.59 7.78
CA ASN A 259 -2.68 27.99 9.17
C ASN A 259 -4.15 28.14 9.54
N TYR A 260 -4.61 27.31 10.47
CA TYR A 260 -5.98 27.31 10.93
C TYR A 260 -6.19 28.27 12.10
N LEU A 261 -7.41 28.79 12.23
CA LEU A 261 -7.76 29.73 13.30
C LEU A 261 -7.59 29.09 14.68
N TYR A 262 -8.01 27.84 14.81
CA TYR A 262 -7.94 27.08 16.06
C TYR A 262 -7.06 25.84 15.89
N SER A 263 -6.34 25.51 16.96
CA SER A 263 -5.49 24.32 17.06
C SER A 263 -5.62 23.77 18.47
N VAL A 264 -6.36 22.65 18.62
CA VAL A 264 -6.61 22.00 19.91
C VAL A 264 -5.77 20.74 20.02
N VAL A 265 -5.20 20.54 21.22
CA VAL A 265 -4.46 19.33 21.60
C VAL A 265 -5.37 18.46 22.44
N LEU A 266 -5.56 17.20 22.04
CA LEU A 266 -6.44 16.23 22.68
C LEU A 266 -5.69 14.95 22.99
N ASN A 267 -6.03 14.26 24.09
CA ASN A 267 -5.54 12.92 24.31
C ASN A 267 -6.18 11.97 23.27
N ARG A 268 -5.32 11.26 22.53
CA ARG A 268 -5.74 10.38 21.44
C ARG A 268 -6.65 9.24 21.92
N ASP A 269 -6.27 8.59 23.02
CA ASP A 269 -6.96 7.40 23.49
C ASP A 269 -8.32 7.76 24.13
N GLU A 270 -8.41 8.89 24.81
CA GLU A 270 -9.68 9.42 25.30
C GLU A 270 -10.62 9.74 24.14
N LEU A 271 -10.13 10.45 23.13
CA LEU A 271 -10.91 10.80 21.94
C LEU A 271 -11.38 9.55 21.18
N SER A 272 -10.47 8.60 20.90
CA SER A 272 -10.83 7.35 20.21
C SER A 272 -11.86 6.53 21.02
N SER A 273 -11.68 6.41 22.32
CA SER A 273 -12.61 5.68 23.20
C SER A 273 -13.98 6.33 23.27
N ALA A 274 -14.05 7.67 23.29
CA ALA A 274 -15.30 8.41 23.25
C ALA A 274 -16.04 8.19 21.93
N LEU A 275 -15.32 8.25 20.80
CA LEU A 275 -15.89 7.96 19.48
C LEU A 275 -16.42 6.52 19.39
N ASP A 276 -15.66 5.52 19.90
CA ASP A 276 -16.08 4.12 19.90
C ASP A 276 -17.38 3.93 20.67
N ARG A 277 -17.54 4.56 21.86
CA ARG A 277 -18.77 4.49 22.65
C ARG A 277 -19.94 5.16 21.93
N LEU A 278 -19.75 6.36 21.38
CA LEU A 278 -20.82 7.09 20.68
C LEU A 278 -21.26 6.40 19.38
N MET A 279 -20.34 5.73 18.69
CA MET A 279 -20.68 4.97 17.47
C MET A 279 -21.63 3.80 17.75
N LEU A 280 -21.73 3.28 18.98
CA LEU A 280 -22.70 2.24 19.34
C LEU A 280 -24.16 2.73 19.21
N PHE A 281 -24.40 4.04 19.34
CA PHE A 281 -25.72 4.66 19.25
C PHE A 281 -26.06 5.19 17.85
N ASN A 282 -25.07 5.24 16.96
CA ASN A 282 -25.21 5.77 15.58
C ASN A 282 -25.47 4.64 14.57
N VAL A 283 -26.64 4.01 14.63
CA VAL A 283 -26.96 2.84 13.79
C VAL A 283 -27.07 3.21 12.30
N ASP A 284 -27.59 4.41 11.99
CA ASP A 284 -27.90 4.80 10.60
C ASP A 284 -26.93 5.83 9.99
N LYS A 285 -26.25 6.60 10.81
CA LYS A 285 -25.34 7.67 10.36
C LYS A 285 -24.10 7.70 11.24
N ASN A 286 -22.94 7.41 10.66
CA ASN A 286 -21.64 7.50 11.36
C ASN A 286 -21.19 8.95 11.60
N CYS A 287 -22.11 9.87 11.88
CA CYS A 287 -21.87 11.29 12.08
C CYS A 287 -22.10 11.68 13.52
N GLY A 288 -21.28 12.60 14.03
CA GLY A 288 -21.46 13.21 15.34
C GLY A 288 -21.16 14.70 15.30
N ARG A 289 -21.71 15.41 16.26
CA ARG A 289 -21.46 16.84 16.45
C ARG A 289 -20.31 17.03 17.44
N LEU A 290 -19.36 17.84 17.05
CA LEU A 290 -18.26 18.30 17.87
C LEU A 290 -18.49 19.76 18.24
N GLU A 291 -18.53 20.07 19.53
CA GLU A 291 -18.68 21.43 20.06
C GLU A 291 -17.45 21.77 20.89
N PHE A 292 -16.70 22.77 20.46
CA PHE A 292 -15.47 23.21 21.10
C PHE A 292 -15.73 24.45 21.96
N SER A 293 -15.35 24.37 23.21
CA SER A 293 -15.17 25.51 24.10
C SER A 293 -13.69 25.74 24.35
N ASP A 294 -13.33 26.75 25.13
CA ASP A 294 -11.94 27.07 25.43
C ASP A 294 -11.14 25.94 26.09
N THR A 295 -11.80 25.15 26.92
CA THR A 295 -11.17 24.09 27.74
C THR A 295 -11.66 22.68 27.42
N LYS A 296 -12.75 22.53 26.69
CA LYS A 296 -13.43 21.24 26.50
C LYS A 296 -13.93 21.04 25.07
N LEU A 297 -13.85 19.79 24.64
CA LEU A 297 -14.52 19.27 23.47
C LEU A 297 -15.71 18.43 23.94
N TYR A 298 -16.91 18.79 23.51
CA TYR A 298 -18.11 17.97 23.67
C TYR A 298 -18.37 17.24 22.35
N ILE A 299 -18.56 15.93 22.43
CA ILE A 299 -18.90 15.11 21.26
C ILE A 299 -20.26 14.48 21.53
N SER A 300 -21.19 14.60 20.59
CA SER A 300 -22.47 13.93 20.68
C SER A 300 -22.72 13.05 19.47
N ASP A 301 -23.57 12.02 19.65
CA ASP A 301 -24.12 11.24 18.56
C ASP A 301 -25.01 12.12 17.65
N TRP A 302 -25.53 11.55 16.58
CA TRP A 302 -26.39 12.27 15.63
C TRP A 302 -27.68 12.80 16.29
N SER A 303 -28.25 12.07 17.26
CA SER A 303 -29.46 12.48 17.99
C SER A 303 -29.19 13.62 18.96
N GLY A 304 -27.97 13.77 19.44
CA GLY A 304 -27.58 14.70 20.50
C GLY A 304 -27.97 14.24 21.91
N GLU A 305 -28.49 13.02 22.04
CA GLU A 305 -28.91 12.45 23.33
C GLU A 305 -27.73 11.90 24.14
N ASN A 306 -26.76 11.31 23.42
CA ASN A 306 -25.55 10.75 24.04
C ASN A 306 -24.38 11.70 23.82
N LYS A 307 -23.71 12.06 24.92
CA LYS A 307 -22.61 13.04 24.89
C LYS A 307 -21.39 12.55 25.67
N GLU A 308 -20.22 12.88 25.15
CA GLU A 308 -18.92 12.69 25.80
C GLU A 308 -18.23 14.04 25.95
N GLU A 309 -17.37 14.15 26.94
CA GLU A 309 -16.61 15.34 27.25
C GLU A 309 -15.12 14.99 27.34
N ILE A 310 -14.29 15.73 26.62
CA ILE A 310 -12.85 15.55 26.58
C ILE A 310 -12.16 16.87 26.89
N THR A 311 -11.15 16.84 27.78
CA THR A 311 -10.38 18.02 28.13
C THR A 311 -9.41 18.41 27.01
N ILE A 312 -9.43 19.69 26.62
CA ILE A 312 -8.44 20.29 25.74
C ILE A 312 -7.18 20.57 26.56
N GLN A 313 -6.02 20.15 26.06
CA GLN A 313 -4.75 20.18 26.82
C GLN A 313 -3.97 21.50 26.65
N ASN A 314 -4.40 22.39 25.77
CA ASN A 314 -3.75 23.66 25.51
C ASN A 314 -4.75 24.82 25.60
N ASP A 315 -4.24 26.02 25.80
CA ASP A 315 -5.03 27.25 25.71
C ASP A 315 -5.24 27.61 24.24
N VAL A 316 -6.49 27.70 23.80
CA VAL A 316 -6.86 27.88 22.39
C VAL A 316 -7.43 29.26 22.12
N GLY A 317 -8.02 29.92 23.13
CA GLY A 317 -8.65 31.23 22.99
C GLY A 317 -9.92 31.22 22.12
N ILE A 318 -10.72 30.16 22.20
CA ILE A 318 -12.00 30.07 21.48
C ILE A 318 -13.00 31.02 22.13
N GLN A 319 -13.24 32.15 21.48
CA GLN A 319 -14.12 33.22 22.01
C GLN A 319 -15.62 32.86 21.91
N GLU A 320 -16.00 32.12 20.86
CA GLU A 320 -17.35 31.64 20.64
C GLU A 320 -17.32 30.13 20.43
N ASN A 321 -18.31 29.39 20.97
CA ASN A 321 -18.38 27.95 20.80
C ASN A 321 -18.42 27.61 19.30
N TYR A 322 -17.42 26.85 18.85
CA TYR A 322 -17.36 26.34 17.49
C TYR A 322 -18.03 24.96 17.41
N SER A 323 -18.97 24.80 16.48
CA SER A 323 -19.67 23.54 16.30
C SER A 323 -19.54 23.04 14.87
N ALA A 324 -19.30 21.74 14.72
CA ALA A 324 -19.17 21.08 13.42
C ALA A 324 -19.67 19.63 13.48
N ILE A 325 -20.06 19.10 12.33
CA ILE A 325 -20.44 17.70 12.17
C ILE A 325 -19.34 16.98 11.42
N LEU A 326 -18.85 15.87 11.99
CA LEU A 326 -17.86 15.01 11.37
C LEU A 326 -18.36 13.57 11.26
N ASN A 327 -17.78 12.85 10.29
CA ASN A 327 -17.90 11.40 10.28
C ASN A 327 -16.99 10.80 11.36
N MET A 328 -17.57 10.23 12.40
CA MET A 328 -16.85 9.70 13.56
C MET A 328 -15.98 8.50 13.21
N ASN A 329 -16.43 7.65 12.30
CA ASN A 329 -15.64 6.53 11.83
C ASN A 329 -14.39 7.00 11.09
N THR A 330 -14.52 8.03 10.23
CA THR A 330 -13.37 8.65 9.55
C THR A 330 -12.37 9.22 10.55
N LEU A 331 -12.85 9.97 11.55
CA LEU A 331 -11.99 10.54 12.59
C LEU A 331 -11.28 9.42 13.37
N ASN A 332 -11.99 8.37 13.77
CA ASN A 332 -11.41 7.25 14.52
C ASN A 332 -10.36 6.48 13.69
N LEU A 333 -10.60 6.27 12.39
CA LEU A 333 -9.59 5.67 11.49
C LEU A 333 -8.32 6.54 11.36
N VAL A 334 -8.45 7.87 11.40
CA VAL A 334 -7.29 8.78 11.44
C VAL A 334 -6.53 8.61 12.75
N LEU A 335 -7.24 8.59 13.89
CA LEU A 335 -6.65 8.42 15.23
C LEU A 335 -5.92 7.09 15.37
N ALA A 336 -6.47 6.01 14.85
CA ALA A 336 -5.81 4.69 14.82
C ALA A 336 -4.46 4.71 14.07
N GLY A 337 -4.21 5.72 13.25
CA GLY A 337 -2.93 5.98 12.58
C GLY A 337 -1.94 6.80 13.38
N CYS A 338 -2.37 7.42 14.47
CA CYS A 338 -1.49 8.22 15.31
C CYS A 338 -0.75 7.30 16.29
N LYS A 339 0.56 7.51 16.45
CA LYS A 339 1.37 6.80 17.44
C LYS A 339 1.53 7.62 18.74
N ASP A 340 1.40 8.94 18.63
CA ASP A 340 1.59 9.87 19.73
C ASP A 340 0.40 9.82 20.71
N GLU A 341 0.64 10.06 21.98
CA GLU A 341 -0.37 10.13 23.03
C GLU A 341 -1.35 11.29 22.81
N TYR A 342 -0.87 12.38 22.24
CA TYR A 342 -1.64 13.58 21.95
C TYR A 342 -1.75 13.82 20.45
N VAL A 343 -2.91 14.32 20.03
CA VAL A 343 -3.16 14.72 18.64
C VAL A 343 -3.55 16.18 18.56
N THR A 344 -3.07 16.86 17.53
CA THR A 344 -3.44 18.25 17.26
C THR A 344 -4.50 18.30 16.17
N LEU A 345 -5.67 18.81 16.51
CA LEU A 345 -6.79 19.01 15.60
C LEU A 345 -6.89 20.51 15.24
N CYS A 346 -6.72 20.84 13.97
CA CYS A 346 -6.75 22.19 13.44
C CYS A 346 -8.04 22.44 12.65
N PHE A 347 -8.71 23.61 12.86
CA PHE A 347 -9.98 23.96 12.22
C PHE A 347 -10.29 25.47 12.27
N GLY A 348 -11.44 25.87 11.71
CA GLY A 348 -12.03 27.20 11.86
C GLY A 348 -12.09 28.05 10.58
N ASP A 349 -11.13 27.92 9.66
CA ASP A 349 -11.03 28.74 8.44
C ASP A 349 -11.49 28.06 7.17
N SER A 350 -11.85 26.79 7.26
CA SER A 350 -12.32 25.99 6.15
C SER A 350 -13.33 24.97 6.66
N LYS A 351 -14.15 24.43 5.77
CA LYS A 351 -15.05 23.33 6.11
C LYS A 351 -14.30 21.99 6.14
N ALA A 352 -13.17 21.97 6.86
CA ALA A 352 -12.36 20.80 7.05
C ALA A 352 -11.60 20.89 8.36
N PHE A 353 -11.41 19.73 8.98
CA PHE A 353 -10.51 19.50 10.09
C PHE A 353 -9.23 18.87 9.59
N VAL A 354 -8.12 19.24 10.20
CA VAL A 354 -6.80 18.73 9.83
C VAL A 354 -6.11 18.17 11.07
N ILE A 355 -5.64 16.94 10.98
CA ILE A 355 -4.77 16.32 11.98
C ILE A 355 -3.37 16.25 11.41
N LYS A 356 -2.43 16.94 12.07
CA LYS A 356 -1.00 16.97 11.70
C LYS A 356 -0.19 16.00 12.56
N LYS A 357 0.61 15.18 11.91
CA LYS A 357 1.56 14.22 12.51
C LYS A 357 2.86 14.40 11.77
N GLN A 358 3.96 14.63 12.39
CA GLN A 358 5.27 14.80 11.72
C GLN A 358 5.19 15.16 10.21
N ASN A 359 5.34 14.17 9.33
CA ASN A 359 5.27 14.29 7.87
C ASN A 359 3.91 13.92 7.25
N ILE A 360 2.94 13.48 8.07
CA ILE A 360 1.60 13.07 7.63
C ILE A 360 0.57 14.12 8.05
N THR A 361 -0.30 14.47 7.13
CA THR A 361 -1.44 15.37 7.38
C THR A 361 -2.71 14.71 6.85
N ASP A 362 -3.65 14.48 7.75
CA ASP A 362 -4.99 13.99 7.40
C ASP A 362 -5.98 15.16 7.34
N VAL A 363 -6.76 15.23 6.27
CA VAL A 363 -7.82 16.21 6.05
C VAL A 363 -9.16 15.52 6.15
N ILE A 364 -10.03 15.96 7.06
CA ILE A 364 -11.35 15.39 7.31
C ILE A 364 -12.38 16.48 6.98
N PRO A 365 -13.25 16.30 5.97
CA PRO A 365 -14.24 17.29 5.62
C PRO A 365 -15.33 17.40 6.70
N GLU A 366 -15.77 18.62 6.94
CA GLU A 366 -16.98 18.89 7.71
C GLU A 366 -18.21 18.43 6.92
N MET A 367 -19.13 17.75 7.58
CA MET A 367 -20.38 17.27 7.00
C MET A 367 -21.44 18.40 7.02
N ARG A 368 -22.30 18.40 6.02
CA ARG A 368 -23.45 19.32 6.02
C ARG A 368 -24.57 18.73 6.85
N GLU A 369 -25.23 19.57 7.62
CA GLU A 369 -26.54 19.27 8.18
C GLU A 369 -27.56 19.21 7.01
N ASN A 370 -28.06 18.01 6.66
CA ASN A 370 -29.13 17.84 5.66
C ASN A 370 -30.46 17.66 6.38
#